data_b31c41b92d22cd87bb14033033cfff20
#
_entry.id   b31c41b92d22cd87bb14033033cfff20
#
_cell.length_a   1.000
_cell.length_b   1.000
_cell.length_c   1.000
_cell.angle_alpha   90.00
_cell.angle_beta   90.00
_cell.angle_gamma   90.00
#
_symmetry.space_group_name_H-M   'P 1'
#
loop_
_entity.id
_entity.type
_entity.pdbx_description
1 polymer ?
#
loop_
_entity_poly.entity_id
_entity_poly.type
_entity_poly.pdbx_seq_one_letter_code
_entity_poly.pdbx_strand_id
1 'polypeptide(L)'
;MAMLACAAPASAQATKPTKIYMVTDMEGVDGIFDIELQCVPWKSPRWEESRKLLTGEINAAVRGLYEGGATEVIVLDGHDSSRSLSVVDIDPRVKLLQGQPMGPTAEFDASYSALIFIGQHAMAGAEKGVLTHTESWDGIQNVWINNRSTGEIGLLVMLAGYFNVPTIMLSGDTAACRELHELVPESECAEVKAGVSRTAAFMLSHPAACALIAEKTRRAMERLPHIKAFKLSGPVEVKVEFTPPGTATFRPREGVERLNDRTWVFRGKDIVDAWLKYSSF
;
A
#
# COMPACT_ATOMS: atom_id res chain seq x y z
N MET A 1 -34.01 -58.92 -5.40
CA MET A 1 -34.01 -57.58 -5.95
C MET A 1 -33.22 -56.65 -5.02
N ALA A 2 -32.01 -56.30 -5.37
CA ALA A 2 -31.19 -55.40 -4.58
C ALA A 2 -31.40 -53.96 -5.13
N MET A 3 -31.89 -53.07 -4.27
CA MET A 3 -32.01 -51.63 -4.60
C MET A 3 -30.64 -50.98 -4.51
N LEU A 4 -30.09 -50.51 -5.64
CA LEU A 4 -28.93 -49.59 -5.65
C LEU A 4 -29.44 -48.19 -5.24
N ALA A 5 -28.98 -47.73 -4.07
CA ALA A 5 -29.16 -46.33 -3.70
C ALA A 5 -28.11 -45.47 -4.44
N CYS A 6 -28.53 -44.66 -5.41
CA CYS A 6 -27.71 -43.61 -5.99
C CYS A 6 -27.50 -42.51 -4.94
N ALA A 7 -26.28 -42.38 -4.43
CA ALA A 7 -25.89 -41.22 -3.66
C ALA A 7 -25.77 -39.99 -4.60
N ALA A 8 -26.52 -38.95 -4.36
CA ALA A 8 -26.41 -37.68 -5.07
C ALA A 8 -25.05 -37.05 -4.77
N PRO A 9 -24.35 -36.43 -5.75
CA PRO A 9 -23.08 -35.75 -5.50
C PRO A 9 -23.36 -34.56 -4.55
N ALA A 10 -22.55 -34.47 -3.46
CA ALA A 10 -22.56 -33.33 -2.57
C ALA A 10 -22.25 -32.06 -3.39
N SER A 11 -23.15 -31.07 -3.39
CA SER A 11 -22.91 -29.80 -4.03
C SER A 11 -21.69 -29.15 -3.37
N ALA A 12 -20.62 -28.94 -4.12
CA ALA A 12 -19.48 -28.17 -3.67
C ALA A 12 -19.99 -26.77 -3.31
N GLN A 13 -19.97 -26.42 -2.05
CA GLN A 13 -20.30 -25.09 -1.57
C GLN A 13 -19.29 -24.14 -2.20
N ALA A 14 -19.75 -23.20 -3.05
CA ALA A 14 -18.87 -22.22 -3.67
C ALA A 14 -18.11 -21.46 -2.56
N THR A 15 -16.82 -21.65 -2.48
CA THR A 15 -15.98 -20.91 -1.55
C THR A 15 -16.00 -19.43 -1.91
N LYS A 16 -16.15 -18.54 -0.90
CA LYS A 16 -16.12 -17.08 -1.14
C LYS A 16 -14.82 -16.74 -1.89
N PRO A 17 -14.89 -15.91 -2.96
CA PRO A 17 -13.70 -15.50 -3.69
C PRO A 17 -12.67 -14.86 -2.77
N THR A 18 -11.40 -15.24 -2.89
CA THR A 18 -10.28 -14.60 -2.17
C THR A 18 -9.74 -13.48 -3.04
N LYS A 19 -10.30 -12.28 -2.84
CA LYS A 19 -10.02 -11.07 -3.61
C LYS A 19 -8.97 -10.22 -2.89
N ILE A 20 -7.85 -9.95 -3.54
CA ILE A 20 -6.72 -9.21 -2.97
C ILE A 20 -6.61 -7.84 -3.62
N TYR A 21 -6.40 -6.82 -2.80
CA TYR A 21 -6.04 -5.49 -3.24
C TYR A 21 -4.55 -5.27 -3.00
N MET A 22 -3.83 -4.91 -4.05
CA MET A 22 -2.40 -4.61 -4.03
C MET A 22 -2.21 -3.13 -4.31
N VAL A 23 -1.63 -2.41 -3.37
CA VAL A 23 -1.16 -1.03 -3.57
C VAL A 23 0.32 -1.08 -3.93
N THR A 24 0.72 -0.35 -4.97
CA THR A 24 2.10 -0.33 -5.42
C THR A 24 2.71 1.05 -5.26
N ASP A 25 4.03 1.06 -5.04
CA ASP A 25 4.81 2.28 -4.97
C ASP A 25 6.21 2.05 -5.58
N MET A 26 6.96 3.11 -5.83
CA MET A 26 8.24 3.03 -6.53
C MET A 26 9.43 3.02 -5.56
N GLU A 27 9.39 3.84 -4.54
CA GLU A 27 10.53 4.17 -3.67
C GLU A 27 11.04 2.98 -2.87
N GLY A 28 10.17 2.02 -2.54
CA GLY A 28 10.52 0.80 -1.81
C GLY A 28 11.08 -0.32 -2.67
N VAL A 29 11.00 -0.22 -4.00
CA VAL A 29 11.46 -1.26 -4.95
C VAL A 29 12.98 -1.46 -4.87
N ASP A 30 13.44 -2.69 -5.10
CA ASP A 30 14.87 -2.97 -5.23
C ASP A 30 15.53 -2.09 -6.32
N GLY A 31 16.79 -1.75 -6.17
CA GLY A 31 17.50 -0.90 -7.14
C GLY A 31 17.12 0.58 -7.12
N ILE A 32 16.11 1.01 -6.35
CA ILE A 32 15.64 2.40 -6.25
C ILE A 32 16.23 3.07 -4.99
N PHE A 33 16.87 4.24 -5.17
CA PHE A 33 17.53 5.00 -4.08
C PHE A 33 17.63 6.50 -4.34
N ASP A 34 17.12 7.00 -5.46
CA ASP A 34 17.21 8.41 -5.84
C ASP A 34 15.92 8.85 -6.56
N ILE A 35 15.21 9.83 -5.97
CA ILE A 35 13.92 10.30 -6.49
C ILE A 35 14.08 10.94 -7.88
N GLU A 36 15.03 11.87 -8.02
CA GLU A 36 15.18 12.63 -9.27
C GLU A 36 15.71 11.74 -10.40
N LEU A 37 16.55 10.77 -10.08
CA LEU A 37 17.12 9.85 -11.04
C LEU A 37 16.11 8.77 -11.49
N GLN A 38 15.17 8.35 -10.60
CA GLN A 38 14.45 7.09 -10.77
C GLN A 38 12.93 7.17 -10.61
N CYS A 39 12.38 8.13 -9.82
CA CYS A 39 10.98 8.06 -9.39
C CYS A 39 10.06 9.08 -10.06
N VAL A 40 10.58 10.14 -10.68
CA VAL A 40 9.73 11.20 -11.27
C VAL A 40 9.28 10.81 -12.69
N PRO A 41 7.97 10.61 -12.94
CA PRO A 41 7.45 10.19 -14.23
C PRO A 41 7.92 11.07 -15.39
N TRP A 42 8.43 10.44 -16.44
CA TRP A 42 8.95 11.04 -17.68
C TRP A 42 10.10 12.07 -17.53
N LYS A 43 10.51 12.37 -16.31
CA LYS A 43 11.62 13.30 -16.03
C LYS A 43 12.87 12.57 -15.59
N SER A 44 12.74 11.51 -14.81
CA SER A 44 13.88 10.75 -14.32
C SER A 44 14.60 10.00 -15.44
N PRO A 45 15.92 10.12 -15.56
CA PRO A 45 16.70 9.45 -16.61
C PRO A 45 16.59 7.91 -16.60
N ARG A 46 16.33 7.31 -15.41
CA ARG A 46 16.19 5.86 -15.24
C ARG A 46 14.74 5.42 -15.02
N TRP A 47 13.76 6.27 -15.37
CA TRP A 47 12.33 5.98 -15.18
C TRP A 47 11.89 4.64 -15.77
N GLU A 48 12.27 4.34 -17.01
CA GLU A 48 11.89 3.09 -17.67
C GLU A 48 12.51 1.85 -17.02
N GLU A 49 13.69 1.97 -16.43
CA GLU A 49 14.30 0.90 -15.65
C GLU A 49 13.51 0.68 -14.35
N SER A 50 13.17 1.75 -13.64
CA SER A 50 12.41 1.70 -12.40
C SER A 50 11.04 1.05 -12.59
N ARG A 51 10.34 1.39 -13.67
CA ARG A 51 9.06 0.76 -14.04
C ARG A 51 9.18 -0.74 -14.25
N LYS A 52 10.27 -1.20 -14.87
CA LYS A 52 10.52 -2.63 -15.10
C LYS A 52 10.81 -3.37 -13.79
N LEU A 53 11.58 -2.76 -12.90
CA LEU A 53 11.85 -3.32 -11.57
C LEU A 53 10.54 -3.45 -10.77
N LEU A 54 9.75 -2.38 -10.68
CA LEU A 54 8.44 -2.42 -10.02
C LEU A 54 7.52 -3.49 -10.62
N THR A 55 7.41 -3.55 -11.94
CA THR A 55 6.58 -4.56 -12.62
C THR A 55 7.06 -5.98 -12.31
N GLY A 56 8.37 -6.21 -12.23
CA GLY A 56 8.95 -7.50 -11.85
C GLY A 56 8.55 -7.92 -10.43
N GLU A 57 8.64 -7.01 -9.45
CA GLU A 57 8.20 -7.26 -8.08
C GLU A 57 6.70 -7.54 -7.98
N ILE A 58 5.86 -6.76 -8.70
CA ILE A 58 4.42 -6.99 -8.77
C ILE A 58 4.11 -8.38 -9.34
N ASN A 59 4.70 -8.74 -10.46
CA ASN A 59 4.47 -10.04 -11.09
C ASN A 59 4.93 -11.20 -10.18
N ALA A 60 6.00 -10.99 -9.39
CA ALA A 60 6.44 -11.95 -8.38
C ALA A 60 5.41 -12.11 -7.24
N ALA A 61 4.86 -11.01 -6.73
CA ALA A 61 3.79 -11.04 -5.74
C ALA A 61 2.54 -11.72 -6.29
N VAL A 62 2.14 -11.42 -7.52
CA VAL A 62 0.98 -12.06 -8.18
C VAL A 62 1.14 -13.58 -8.25
N ARG A 63 2.34 -14.08 -8.58
CA ARG A 63 2.62 -15.55 -8.53
C ARG A 63 2.35 -16.09 -7.12
N GLY A 64 2.93 -15.47 -6.08
CA GLY A 64 2.74 -15.90 -4.70
C GLY A 64 1.29 -15.87 -4.24
N LEU A 65 0.51 -14.84 -4.65
CA LEU A 65 -0.92 -14.73 -4.36
C LEU A 65 -1.72 -15.89 -4.93
N TYR A 66 -1.54 -16.19 -6.23
CA TYR A 66 -2.29 -17.27 -6.88
C TYR A 66 -1.84 -18.66 -6.40
N GLU A 67 -0.56 -18.86 -6.12
CA GLU A 67 -0.06 -20.08 -5.47
C GLU A 67 -0.63 -20.26 -4.06
N GLY A 68 -0.86 -19.16 -3.34
CA GLY A 68 -1.49 -19.12 -2.02
C GLY A 68 -3.04 -19.16 -2.04
N GLY A 69 -3.68 -19.26 -3.22
CA GLY A 69 -5.12 -19.45 -3.35
C GLY A 69 -5.94 -18.18 -3.58
N ALA A 70 -5.32 -17.08 -3.97
CA ALA A 70 -6.06 -15.91 -4.46
C ALA A 70 -6.86 -16.26 -5.72
N THR A 71 -8.06 -15.71 -5.85
CA THR A 71 -8.95 -15.94 -7.00
C THR A 71 -9.10 -14.69 -7.88
N GLU A 72 -8.85 -13.51 -7.29
CA GLU A 72 -8.88 -12.23 -7.98
C GLU A 72 -7.84 -11.29 -7.36
N VAL A 73 -7.09 -10.57 -8.19
CA VAL A 73 -6.10 -9.59 -7.77
C VAL A 73 -6.34 -8.29 -8.50
N ILE A 74 -6.55 -7.21 -7.73
CA ILE A 74 -6.59 -5.84 -8.23
C ILE A 74 -5.27 -5.17 -7.85
N VAL A 75 -4.60 -4.57 -8.82
CA VAL A 75 -3.37 -3.80 -8.63
C VAL A 75 -3.69 -2.33 -8.80
N LEU A 76 -3.52 -1.55 -7.74
CA LEU A 76 -3.54 -0.09 -7.79
C LEU A 76 -2.13 0.39 -8.10
N ASP A 77 -1.98 1.12 -9.20
CA ASP A 77 -0.77 1.92 -9.46
C ASP A 77 -0.78 3.14 -8.54
N GLY A 78 -0.15 3.02 -7.37
CA GLY A 78 -0.22 4.01 -6.30
C GLY A 78 0.80 5.15 -6.44
N HIS A 79 1.90 4.92 -7.15
CA HIS A 79 2.97 5.91 -7.29
C HIS A 79 2.57 7.08 -8.20
N ASP A 80 2.88 8.29 -7.76
CA ASP A 80 2.83 9.57 -8.47
C ASP A 80 1.79 9.67 -9.62
N SER A 81 0.60 10.05 -9.28
CA SER A 81 -0.52 10.23 -10.23
C SER A 81 -0.96 8.95 -10.97
N SER A 82 -0.56 7.76 -10.48
CA SER A 82 -1.06 6.48 -10.98
C SER A 82 -0.75 6.22 -12.46
N ARG A 83 0.54 6.35 -12.84
CA ARG A 83 1.01 6.26 -14.24
C ARG A 83 2.32 5.49 -14.41
N SER A 84 2.67 4.65 -13.42
CA SER A 84 3.96 3.96 -13.37
C SER A 84 3.94 2.63 -14.11
N LEU A 85 2.79 1.98 -14.20
CA LEU A 85 2.68 0.63 -14.73
C LEU A 85 2.30 0.60 -16.21
N SER A 86 2.57 -0.52 -16.87
CA SER A 86 2.21 -0.81 -18.26
C SER A 86 1.31 -2.04 -18.31
N VAL A 87 0.15 -1.91 -18.94
CA VAL A 87 -0.78 -3.05 -19.13
C VAL A 87 -0.19 -4.16 -20.01
N VAL A 88 0.90 -3.86 -20.74
CA VAL A 88 1.58 -4.83 -21.62
C VAL A 88 2.46 -5.77 -20.80
N ASP A 89 3.04 -5.29 -19.70
CA ASP A 89 4.10 -5.99 -18.96
C ASP A 89 3.60 -6.63 -17.66
N ILE A 90 2.40 -6.24 -17.21
CA ILE A 90 1.78 -6.77 -15.99
C ILE A 90 1.21 -8.18 -16.21
N ASP A 91 1.22 -9.02 -15.18
CA ASP A 91 0.65 -10.37 -15.22
C ASP A 91 -0.81 -10.35 -15.73
N PRO A 92 -1.17 -11.13 -16.76
CA PRO A 92 -2.48 -11.07 -17.41
C PRO A 92 -3.65 -11.50 -16.52
N ARG A 93 -3.40 -12.05 -15.34
CA ARG A 93 -4.43 -12.48 -14.39
C ARG A 93 -4.96 -11.34 -13.50
N VAL A 94 -4.30 -10.19 -13.47
CA VAL A 94 -4.70 -9.05 -12.62
C VAL A 94 -5.60 -8.07 -13.35
N LYS A 95 -6.35 -7.29 -12.57
CA LYS A 95 -6.99 -6.08 -13.04
C LYS A 95 -6.17 -4.89 -12.55
N LEU A 96 -5.72 -4.06 -13.47
CA LEU A 96 -4.94 -2.87 -13.16
C LEU A 96 -5.84 -1.65 -13.03
N LEU A 97 -5.77 -0.97 -11.89
CA LEU A 97 -6.41 0.32 -11.64
C LEU A 97 -5.37 1.43 -11.78
N GLN A 98 -5.55 2.30 -12.78
CA GLN A 98 -4.63 3.39 -13.11
C GLN A 98 -5.37 4.69 -13.45
N GLY A 99 -4.66 5.80 -13.31
CA GLY A 99 -5.10 7.13 -13.76
C GLY A 99 -5.82 7.90 -12.67
N GLN A 100 -6.08 9.17 -12.95
CA GLN A 100 -6.69 10.13 -12.04
C GLN A 100 -7.84 10.86 -12.76
N PRO A 101 -8.89 11.36 -12.04
CA PRO A 101 -9.08 11.20 -10.59
C PRO A 101 -9.61 9.82 -10.21
N MET A 102 -9.28 9.38 -9.02
CA MET A 102 -9.88 8.20 -8.38
C MET A 102 -10.81 8.64 -7.25
N GLY A 103 -11.76 7.78 -6.88
CA GLY A 103 -12.52 7.95 -5.65
C GLY A 103 -11.63 7.90 -4.41
N PRO A 104 -12.09 8.42 -3.27
CA PRO A 104 -11.26 8.61 -2.08
C PRO A 104 -10.72 7.32 -1.46
N THR A 105 -11.31 6.19 -1.79
CA THR A 105 -10.82 4.88 -1.37
C THR A 105 -10.17 4.10 -2.53
N ALA A 106 -10.01 4.72 -3.69
CA ALA A 106 -9.50 4.07 -4.91
C ALA A 106 -10.17 2.71 -5.16
N GLU A 107 -11.51 2.66 -5.10
CA GLU A 107 -12.36 1.45 -5.28
C GLU A 107 -12.11 0.34 -4.23
N PHE A 108 -11.39 0.64 -3.13
CA PHE A 108 -11.19 -0.29 -2.03
C PHE A 108 -12.40 -0.33 -1.12
N ASP A 109 -12.90 -1.53 -0.79
CA ASP A 109 -14.08 -1.75 0.05
C ASP A 109 -14.04 -3.07 0.85
N ALA A 110 -15.10 -3.39 1.57
CA ALA A 110 -15.23 -4.59 2.38
C ALA A 110 -15.36 -5.91 1.58
N SER A 111 -15.37 -5.87 0.25
CA SER A 111 -15.40 -7.08 -0.59
C SER A 111 -14.04 -7.77 -0.69
N TYR A 112 -12.97 -7.05 -0.38
CA TYR A 112 -11.62 -7.60 -0.40
C TYR A 112 -11.35 -8.51 0.80
N SER A 113 -10.50 -9.51 0.59
CA SER A 113 -10.07 -10.45 1.61
C SER A 113 -8.80 -9.97 2.32
N ALA A 114 -7.94 -9.25 1.62
CA ALA A 114 -6.71 -8.67 2.17
C ALA A 114 -6.19 -7.49 1.35
N LEU A 115 -5.38 -6.67 2.01
CA LEU A 115 -4.52 -5.63 1.44
C LEU A 115 -3.07 -6.10 1.48
N ILE A 116 -2.31 -5.83 0.42
CA ILE A 116 -0.84 -5.95 0.39
C ILE A 116 -0.20 -4.71 -0.23
N PHE A 117 1.08 -4.50 0.07
CA PHE A 117 1.91 -3.43 -0.47
C PHE A 117 3.10 -3.98 -1.26
N ILE A 118 3.40 -3.41 -2.42
CA ILE A 118 4.60 -3.73 -3.20
C ILE A 118 5.37 -2.45 -3.51
N GLY A 119 6.67 -2.45 -3.13
CA GLY A 119 7.55 -1.33 -3.37
C GLY A 119 7.33 -0.14 -2.45
N GLN A 120 6.78 -0.35 -1.26
CA GLN A 120 6.43 0.73 -0.32
C GLN A 120 7.63 1.22 0.48
N HIS A 121 7.69 2.52 0.74
CA HIS A 121 8.69 3.19 1.58
C HIS A 121 8.13 3.54 2.96
N ALA A 122 9.02 3.89 3.90
CA ALA A 122 8.62 4.34 5.25
C ALA A 122 8.24 5.83 5.27
N MET A 123 7.46 6.23 6.29
CA MET A 123 7.01 7.60 6.53
C MET A 123 8.17 8.61 6.60
N ALA A 124 7.83 9.90 6.42
CA ALA A 124 8.75 11.01 6.62
C ALA A 124 9.48 10.92 7.97
N GLY A 125 10.81 11.06 7.95
CA GLY A 125 11.64 11.03 9.14
C GLY A 125 11.96 9.64 9.71
N ALA A 126 11.55 8.55 9.05
CA ALA A 126 11.88 7.20 9.49
C ALA A 126 13.40 6.98 9.47
N GLU A 127 13.94 6.48 10.60
CA GLU A 127 15.38 6.22 10.74
C GLU A 127 15.83 5.12 9.78
N LYS A 128 16.91 5.38 9.01
CA LYS A 128 17.49 4.48 8.01
C LYS A 128 16.49 4.04 6.93
N GLY A 129 15.43 4.79 6.72
CA GLY A 129 14.52 4.57 5.59
C GLY A 129 15.07 5.18 4.30
N VAL A 130 14.81 4.52 3.17
CA VAL A 130 15.22 4.98 1.85
C VAL A 130 14.10 5.82 1.26
N LEU A 131 14.43 7.02 0.76
CA LEU A 131 13.51 7.97 0.11
C LEU A 131 12.27 8.33 0.95
N THR A 132 12.39 8.27 2.27
CA THR A 132 11.29 8.49 3.22
C THR A 132 10.57 9.80 3.01
N HIS A 133 9.24 9.74 2.94
CA HIS A 133 8.34 10.89 2.88
C HIS A 133 6.91 10.45 3.26
N THR A 134 5.91 11.32 3.17
CA THR A 134 4.51 10.98 3.36
C THR A 134 3.69 11.76 2.34
N GLU A 135 3.00 11.10 1.43
CA GLU A 135 2.17 11.62 0.34
C GLU A 135 2.96 12.45 -0.70
N SER A 136 3.56 13.55 -0.28
CA SER A 136 4.37 14.41 -1.17
C SER A 136 5.77 14.56 -0.60
N TRP A 137 6.77 14.13 -1.36
CA TRP A 137 8.17 14.13 -0.95
C TRP A 137 8.74 15.54 -0.73
N ASP A 138 8.12 16.57 -1.31
CA ASP A 138 8.53 17.98 -1.23
C ASP A 138 7.46 18.90 -0.62
N GLY A 139 6.18 18.51 -0.63
CA GLY A 139 5.07 19.34 -0.20
C GLY A 139 4.60 19.10 1.24
N ILE A 140 4.78 17.90 1.79
CA ILE A 140 4.30 17.52 3.11
C ILE A 140 5.47 17.19 4.04
N GLN A 141 5.50 17.86 5.20
CA GLN A 141 6.51 17.63 6.22
C GLN A 141 6.16 16.44 7.11
N ASN A 142 4.92 16.41 7.63
CA ASN A 142 4.44 15.35 8.51
C ASN A 142 2.92 15.18 8.39
N VAL A 143 2.47 13.95 8.65
CA VAL A 143 1.06 13.61 8.86
C VAL A 143 0.91 12.90 10.21
N TRP A 144 -0.16 13.22 10.94
CA TRP A 144 -0.55 12.51 12.16
C TRP A 144 -2.00 12.07 12.07
N ILE A 145 -2.29 10.87 12.54
CA ILE A 145 -3.64 10.37 12.74
C ILE A 145 -3.80 10.12 14.24
N ASN A 146 -4.74 10.85 14.89
CA ASN A 146 -4.95 10.81 16.33
C ASN A 146 -3.63 10.98 17.12
N ASN A 147 -2.82 11.99 16.76
CA ASN A 147 -1.49 12.29 17.32
C ASN A 147 -0.40 11.22 17.09
N ARG A 148 -0.67 10.14 16.37
CA ARG A 148 0.35 9.19 15.93
C ARG A 148 0.93 9.68 14.60
N SER A 149 2.24 9.86 14.52
CA SER A 149 2.95 10.07 13.25
C SER A 149 2.66 8.91 12.32
N THR A 150 2.26 9.19 11.10
CA THR A 150 1.68 8.20 10.19
C THR A 150 2.18 8.46 8.78
N GLY A 151 2.66 7.41 8.12
CA GLY A 151 2.97 7.39 6.69
C GLY A 151 1.82 6.82 5.87
N GLU A 152 2.06 6.62 4.60
CA GLU A 152 1.10 6.05 3.65
C GLU A 152 0.73 4.60 4.03
N ILE A 153 1.70 3.82 4.52
CA ILE A 153 1.47 2.48 5.07
C ILE A 153 0.42 2.55 6.17
N GLY A 154 0.63 3.41 7.17
CA GLY A 154 -0.26 3.52 8.32
C GLY A 154 -1.66 4.01 7.93
N LEU A 155 -1.74 4.99 7.03
CA LEU A 155 -2.99 5.51 6.50
C LEU A 155 -3.82 4.41 5.82
N LEU A 156 -3.21 3.66 4.91
CA LEU A 156 -3.90 2.60 4.16
C LEU A 156 -4.24 1.38 5.03
N VAL A 157 -3.39 1.04 6.03
CA VAL A 157 -3.71 0.03 7.05
C VAL A 157 -4.95 0.42 7.87
N MET A 158 -5.07 1.70 8.25
CA MET A 158 -6.24 2.21 8.98
C MET A 158 -7.49 2.23 8.11
N LEU A 159 -7.35 2.60 6.83
CA LEU A 159 -8.43 2.55 5.85
C LEU A 159 -8.92 1.10 5.63
N ALA A 160 -8.00 0.16 5.44
CA ALA A 160 -8.33 -1.27 5.32
C ALA A 160 -9.02 -1.79 6.59
N GLY A 161 -8.54 -1.37 7.74
CA GLY A 161 -9.14 -1.68 9.03
C GLY A 161 -10.58 -1.17 9.18
N TYR A 162 -10.92 -0.01 8.61
CA TYR A 162 -12.28 0.49 8.56
C TYR A 162 -13.22 -0.48 7.85
N PHE A 163 -12.80 -1.05 6.72
CA PHE A 163 -13.53 -2.06 5.97
C PHE A 163 -13.43 -3.49 6.54
N ASN A 164 -12.74 -3.66 7.68
CA ASN A 164 -12.46 -4.96 8.28
C ASN A 164 -11.61 -5.89 7.40
N VAL A 165 -10.73 -5.33 6.59
CA VAL A 165 -9.80 -6.05 5.71
C VAL A 165 -8.41 -6.05 6.34
N PRO A 166 -7.78 -7.22 6.56
CA PRO A 166 -6.42 -7.28 7.09
C PRO A 166 -5.38 -6.86 6.05
N THR A 167 -4.31 -6.21 6.50
CA THR A 167 -3.09 -6.01 5.70
C THR A 167 -2.14 -7.17 6.01
N ILE A 168 -1.73 -7.93 5.00
CA ILE A 168 -1.05 -9.21 5.24
C ILE A 168 0.40 -9.26 4.79
N MET A 169 0.83 -8.33 3.91
CA MET A 169 2.17 -8.37 3.33
C MET A 169 2.62 -6.97 2.86
N LEU A 170 3.94 -6.73 2.96
CA LEU A 170 4.60 -5.58 2.36
C LEU A 170 5.95 -5.99 1.76
N SER A 171 6.30 -5.47 0.57
CA SER A 171 7.68 -5.40 0.10
C SER A 171 8.18 -3.96 0.15
N GLY A 172 9.42 -3.77 0.61
CA GLY A 172 10.03 -2.47 0.73
C GLY A 172 11.38 -2.53 1.43
N ASP A 173 11.80 -1.41 2.02
CA ASP A 173 12.98 -1.39 2.86
C ASP A 173 12.70 -1.86 4.31
N THR A 174 13.77 -2.11 5.07
CA THR A 174 13.67 -2.52 6.49
C THR A 174 12.86 -1.53 7.34
N ALA A 175 12.88 -0.23 7.02
CA ALA A 175 12.13 0.77 7.78
C ALA A 175 10.62 0.71 7.47
N ALA A 176 10.22 0.49 6.22
CA ALA A 176 8.84 0.26 5.82
C ALA A 176 8.26 -1.02 6.47
N CYS A 177 9.06 -2.09 6.48
CA CYS A 177 8.69 -3.33 7.16
C CYS A 177 8.47 -3.13 8.67
N ARG A 178 9.33 -2.38 9.33
CA ARG A 178 9.17 -2.03 10.75
C ARG A 178 7.90 -1.21 10.98
N GLU A 179 7.60 -0.21 10.13
CA GLU A 179 6.38 0.61 10.21
C GLU A 179 5.11 -0.26 10.10
N LEU A 180 5.06 -1.20 9.16
CA LEU A 180 3.93 -2.14 9.07
C LEU A 180 3.81 -3.02 10.32
N HIS A 181 4.92 -3.59 10.81
CA HIS A 181 4.90 -4.49 11.97
C HIS A 181 4.50 -3.79 13.28
N GLU A 182 4.68 -2.47 13.40
CA GLU A 182 4.14 -1.70 14.54
C GLU A 182 2.62 -1.67 14.57
N LEU A 183 1.95 -1.86 13.43
CA LEU A 183 0.50 -1.86 13.30
C LEU A 183 -0.07 -3.27 13.19
N VAL A 184 0.60 -4.13 12.43
CA VAL A 184 0.16 -5.50 12.12
C VAL A 184 1.37 -6.45 12.26
N PRO A 185 1.77 -6.83 13.49
CA PRO A 185 2.96 -7.63 13.74
C PRO A 185 2.91 -9.04 13.13
N GLU A 186 1.70 -9.54 12.80
CA GLU A 186 1.51 -10.85 12.16
C GLU A 186 1.68 -10.83 10.64
N SER A 187 1.79 -9.66 10.00
CA SER A 187 1.99 -9.54 8.55
C SER A 187 3.34 -10.12 8.11
N GLU A 188 3.43 -10.56 6.86
CA GLU A 188 4.72 -10.91 6.25
C GLU A 188 5.39 -9.67 5.68
N CYS A 189 6.72 -9.70 5.64
CA CYS A 189 7.49 -8.62 5.05
C CYS A 189 8.62 -9.17 4.18
N ALA A 190 8.77 -8.60 2.97
CA ALA A 190 9.87 -8.84 2.07
C ALA A 190 10.81 -7.62 2.08
N GLU A 191 11.85 -7.67 2.91
CA GLU A 191 12.88 -6.65 2.96
C GLU A 191 13.81 -6.79 1.75
N VAL A 192 13.55 -6.02 0.69
CA VAL A 192 14.35 -6.07 -0.54
C VAL A 192 15.58 -5.17 -0.48
N LYS A 193 15.61 -4.26 0.48
CA LYS A 193 16.75 -3.39 0.77
C LYS A 193 16.80 -2.93 2.23
N ALA A 194 18.01 -2.56 2.68
CA ALA A 194 18.26 -2.02 4.01
C ALA A 194 18.96 -0.66 3.88
N GLY A 195 18.33 0.41 4.34
CA GLY A 195 18.84 1.76 4.23
C GLY A 195 20.09 1.99 5.07
N VAL A 196 21.09 2.62 4.47
CA VAL A 196 22.28 3.19 5.13
C VAL A 196 22.05 4.67 5.40
N SER A 197 21.42 5.35 4.44
CA SER A 197 20.95 6.73 4.54
C SER A 197 19.68 6.88 3.69
N ARG A 198 19.13 8.10 3.61
CA ARG A 198 17.95 8.38 2.78
C ARG A 198 18.14 8.04 1.29
N THR A 199 19.38 8.06 0.80
CA THR A 199 19.73 7.86 -0.63
C THR A 199 20.79 6.79 -0.85
N ALA A 200 21.00 5.90 0.13
CA ALA A 200 21.92 4.78 0.02
C ALA A 200 21.40 3.56 0.79
N ALA A 201 21.53 2.37 0.19
CA ALA A 201 21.09 1.12 0.79
C ALA A 201 21.93 -0.08 0.35
N PHE A 202 21.97 -1.11 1.18
CA PHE A 202 22.27 -2.47 0.72
C PHE A 202 21.00 -3.04 0.06
N MET A 203 21.11 -3.61 -1.14
CA MET A 203 19.99 -4.07 -1.92
C MET A 203 20.17 -5.52 -2.34
N LEU A 204 19.07 -6.27 -2.42
CA LEU A 204 19.07 -7.54 -3.12
C LEU A 204 19.23 -7.30 -4.62
N SER A 205 19.71 -8.30 -5.34
CA SER A 205 19.57 -8.30 -6.79
C SER A 205 18.10 -8.49 -7.17
N HIS A 206 17.65 -7.92 -8.29
CA HIS A 206 16.25 -8.02 -8.71
C HIS A 206 15.70 -9.46 -8.74
N PRO A 207 16.42 -10.48 -9.27
CA PRO A 207 15.93 -11.85 -9.19
C PRO A 207 15.77 -12.37 -7.75
N ALA A 208 16.66 -11.98 -6.82
CA ALA A 208 16.56 -12.37 -5.42
C ALA A 208 15.40 -11.66 -4.71
N ALA A 209 15.18 -10.37 -4.97
CA ALA A 209 14.03 -9.62 -4.47
C ALA A 209 12.71 -10.24 -4.94
N CYS A 210 12.58 -10.52 -6.24
CA CYS A 210 11.40 -11.19 -6.80
C CYS A 210 11.14 -12.57 -6.18
N ALA A 211 12.18 -13.37 -5.93
CA ALA A 211 12.04 -14.68 -5.29
C ALA A 211 11.55 -14.56 -3.84
N LEU A 212 12.12 -13.62 -3.07
CA LEU A 212 11.70 -13.32 -1.70
C LEU A 212 10.26 -12.84 -1.64
N ILE A 213 9.86 -11.92 -2.53
CA ILE A 213 8.49 -11.38 -2.59
C ILE A 213 7.48 -12.49 -2.89
N ALA A 214 7.75 -13.35 -3.87
CA ALA A 214 6.85 -14.46 -4.20
C ALA A 214 6.68 -15.42 -3.02
N GLU A 215 7.77 -15.79 -2.33
CA GLU A 215 7.73 -16.64 -1.12
C GLU A 215 6.91 -15.98 -0.01
N LYS A 216 7.24 -14.71 0.35
CA LYS A 216 6.58 -14.00 1.43
C LYS A 216 5.09 -13.78 1.17
N THR A 217 4.73 -13.47 -0.07
CA THR A 217 3.33 -13.31 -0.46
C THR A 217 2.55 -14.62 -0.36
N ARG A 218 3.12 -15.74 -0.80
CA ARG A 218 2.50 -17.07 -0.63
C ARG A 218 2.30 -17.39 0.85
N ARG A 219 3.30 -17.14 1.71
CA ARG A 219 3.20 -17.34 3.17
C ARG A 219 2.15 -16.42 3.80
N ALA A 220 2.04 -15.17 3.36
CA ALA A 220 1.01 -14.24 3.82
C ALA A 220 -0.40 -14.78 3.54
N MET A 221 -0.62 -15.38 2.39
CA MET A 221 -1.89 -16.04 2.06
C MET A 221 -2.20 -17.23 2.98
N GLU A 222 -1.20 -18.04 3.31
CA GLU A 222 -1.36 -19.16 4.26
C GLU A 222 -1.75 -18.65 5.66
N ARG A 223 -1.21 -17.49 6.04
CA ARG A 223 -1.46 -16.85 7.34
C ARG A 223 -2.70 -15.98 7.39
N LEU A 224 -3.31 -15.65 6.25
CA LEU A 224 -4.48 -14.77 6.15
C LEU A 224 -5.58 -15.07 7.19
N PRO A 225 -5.96 -16.33 7.48
CA PRO A 225 -6.99 -16.62 8.48
C PRO A 225 -6.64 -16.18 9.92
N HIS A 226 -5.36 -15.92 10.19
CA HIS A 226 -4.84 -15.59 11.52
C HIS A 226 -4.48 -14.11 11.68
N ILE A 227 -4.42 -13.33 10.58
CA ILE A 227 -4.09 -11.92 10.60
C ILE A 227 -5.38 -11.11 10.75
N LYS A 228 -5.41 -10.25 11.78
CA LYS A 228 -6.58 -9.40 12.04
C LYS A 228 -6.42 -8.04 11.37
N ALA A 229 -7.55 -7.49 10.93
CA ALA A 229 -7.59 -6.10 10.47
C ALA A 229 -7.25 -5.14 11.64
N PHE A 230 -6.38 -4.18 11.40
CA PHE A 230 -6.10 -3.11 12.34
C PHE A 230 -7.37 -2.30 12.62
N LYS A 231 -7.62 -1.93 13.86
CA LYS A 231 -8.82 -1.17 14.22
C LYS A 231 -8.47 0.19 14.79
N LEU A 232 -8.88 1.24 14.08
CA LEU A 232 -8.90 2.60 14.60
C LEU A 232 -10.32 2.89 15.10
N SER A 233 -10.47 3.15 16.40
CA SER A 233 -11.78 3.35 17.03
C SER A 233 -12.05 4.84 17.28
N GLY A 234 -13.33 5.23 17.19
CA GLY A 234 -13.82 6.57 17.56
C GLY A 234 -13.60 7.62 16.48
N PRO A 235 -13.81 8.90 16.83
CA PRO A 235 -13.54 10.03 15.95
C PRO A 235 -12.07 10.07 15.55
N VAL A 236 -11.80 10.50 14.33
CA VAL A 236 -10.46 10.55 13.76
C VAL A 236 -10.09 11.99 13.45
N GLU A 237 -8.89 12.36 13.87
CA GLU A 237 -8.22 13.60 13.50
C GLU A 237 -7.03 13.28 12.59
N VAL A 238 -7.05 13.80 11.37
CA VAL A 238 -5.90 13.84 10.47
C VAL A 238 -5.30 15.24 10.56
N LYS A 239 -4.04 15.35 10.98
CA LYS A 239 -3.28 16.60 11.02
C LYS A 239 -2.17 16.55 10.00
N VAL A 240 -2.08 17.55 9.15
CA VAL A 240 -1.08 17.64 8.07
C VAL A 240 -0.27 18.92 8.24
N GLU A 241 1.05 18.78 8.27
CA GLU A 241 1.99 19.88 8.23
C GLU A 241 2.67 19.94 6.87
N PHE A 242 2.54 21.05 6.20
CA PHE A 242 3.17 21.30 4.89
C PHE A 242 4.59 21.87 5.04
N THR A 243 5.44 21.61 4.08
CA THR A 243 6.78 22.22 4.00
C THR A 243 6.68 23.75 3.80
N PRO A 244 7.68 24.55 4.23
CA PRO A 244 7.70 25.97 3.91
C PRO A 244 7.72 26.23 2.38
N PRO A 245 7.01 27.23 1.87
CA PRO A 245 6.26 28.28 2.60
C PRO A 245 4.84 27.87 3.02
N GLY A 246 4.36 26.64 2.79
CA GLY A 246 3.03 26.20 3.17
C GLY A 246 1.93 26.82 2.29
N THR A 247 1.81 26.30 1.07
CA THR A 247 0.91 26.88 0.05
C THR A 247 -0.47 26.23 0.01
N ALA A 248 -0.68 25.08 0.67
CA ALA A 248 -1.96 24.40 0.66
C ALA A 248 -3.04 25.23 1.34
N THR A 249 -4.16 25.42 0.64
CA THR A 249 -5.30 26.17 1.12
C THR A 249 -6.56 25.31 1.01
N PHE A 250 -7.17 25.00 2.15
CA PHE A 250 -8.44 24.28 2.21
C PHE A 250 -9.58 25.25 2.49
N ARG A 251 -10.77 24.95 1.99
CA ARG A 251 -11.97 25.74 2.30
C ARG A 251 -12.39 25.45 3.74
N PRO A 252 -12.59 26.49 4.59
CA PRO A 252 -13.16 26.32 5.92
C PRO A 252 -14.53 25.64 5.83
N ARG A 253 -14.71 24.57 6.61
CA ARG A 253 -15.97 23.84 6.75
C ARG A 253 -15.93 23.02 8.04
N GLU A 254 -17.05 22.43 8.42
CA GLU A 254 -17.12 21.61 9.62
C GLU A 254 -16.05 20.49 9.60
N GLY A 255 -15.29 20.43 10.69
CA GLY A 255 -14.19 19.47 10.86
C GLY A 255 -12.90 19.83 10.09
N VAL A 256 -12.82 21.00 9.44
CA VAL A 256 -11.59 21.47 8.77
C VAL A 256 -11.13 22.76 9.45
N GLU A 257 -9.93 22.72 10.04
CA GLU A 257 -9.36 23.81 10.83
C GLU A 257 -7.91 24.09 10.40
N ARG A 258 -7.59 25.38 10.27
CA ARG A 258 -6.21 25.83 10.08
C ARG A 258 -5.60 26.19 11.42
N LEU A 259 -4.59 25.46 11.86
CA LEU A 259 -3.90 25.74 13.13
C LEU A 259 -2.86 26.87 13.00
N ASN A 260 -2.15 26.92 11.88
CA ASN A 260 -1.16 27.94 11.54
C ASN A 260 -0.93 27.98 10.02
N ASP A 261 0.10 28.72 9.56
CA ASP A 261 0.35 28.91 8.12
C ASP A 261 0.67 27.63 7.35
N ARG A 262 1.12 26.58 8.04
CA ARG A 262 1.52 25.32 7.43
C ARG A 262 0.75 24.10 7.91
N THR A 263 -0.10 24.24 8.94
CA THR A 263 -0.73 23.09 9.59
C THR A 263 -2.24 23.16 9.52
N TRP A 264 -2.83 22.09 9.02
CA TRP A 264 -4.26 21.89 8.94
C TRP A 264 -4.70 20.63 9.67
N VAL A 265 -5.93 20.64 10.14
CA VAL A 265 -6.58 19.53 10.85
C VAL A 265 -7.90 19.21 10.20
N PHE A 266 -8.14 17.91 10.00
CA PHE A 266 -9.34 17.35 9.39
C PHE A 266 -9.94 16.35 10.38
N ARG A 267 -11.11 16.66 10.95
CA ARG A 267 -11.80 15.82 11.93
C ARG A 267 -12.99 15.14 11.31
N GLY A 268 -13.08 13.84 11.47
CA GLY A 268 -14.17 13.00 10.99
C GLY A 268 -14.72 12.08 12.08
N LYS A 269 -15.90 11.51 11.83
CA LYS A 269 -16.46 10.46 12.69
C LYS A 269 -15.67 9.15 12.63
N ASP A 270 -14.95 8.96 11.53
CA ASP A 270 -14.09 7.81 11.23
C ASP A 270 -12.96 8.24 10.26
N ILE A 271 -12.06 7.31 9.93
CA ILE A 271 -10.92 7.59 9.05
C ILE A 271 -11.35 7.99 7.63
N VAL A 272 -12.41 7.41 7.09
CA VAL A 272 -12.90 7.73 5.75
C VAL A 272 -13.45 9.15 5.70
N ASP A 273 -14.25 9.56 6.71
CA ASP A 273 -14.80 10.92 6.80
C ASP A 273 -13.71 11.98 6.99
N ALA A 274 -12.70 11.71 7.83
CA ALA A 274 -11.57 12.62 8.03
C ALA A 274 -10.69 12.71 6.76
N TRP A 275 -10.42 11.58 6.12
CA TRP A 275 -9.64 11.50 4.88
C TRP A 275 -10.33 12.20 3.71
N LEU A 276 -11.64 12.03 3.55
CA LEU A 276 -12.45 12.74 2.57
C LEU A 276 -12.34 14.27 2.71
N LYS A 277 -12.28 14.77 3.95
CA LYS A 277 -12.11 16.20 4.21
C LYS A 277 -10.72 16.70 3.82
N TYR A 278 -9.69 15.86 3.96
CA TYR A 278 -8.33 16.15 3.51
C TYR A 278 -8.20 16.06 1.99
N SER A 279 -8.67 14.98 1.37
CA SER A 279 -8.48 14.70 -0.06
C SER A 279 -9.44 15.45 -1.01
N SER A 280 -10.49 16.09 -0.48
CA SER A 280 -11.40 16.90 -1.31
C SER A 280 -10.90 18.35 -1.43
N PHE A 281 -10.10 18.58 -2.49
CA PHE A 281 -9.67 19.90 -2.91
C PHE A 281 -10.75 20.64 -3.72
#